data_a6409b427d1eee1a046cb4df3df62e9b
#
_entry.id   a6409b427d1eee1a046cb4df3df62e9b
#
_cell.length_a   1.000
_cell.length_b   1.000
_cell.length_c   1.000
_cell.angle_alpha   90.00
_cell.angle_beta   90.00
_cell.angle_gamma   90.00
#
_symmetry.space_group_name_H-M   'P 1'
#
loop_
_entity.id
_entity.type
_entity.pdbx_description
1 polymer ?
#
loop_
_entity_poly.entity_id
_entity_poly.type
_entity_poly.pdbx_seq_one_letter_code
_entity_poly.pdbx_strand_id
1 'polypeptide(L)'
;MTPEAALRVGAAFASRFALPAKAAVCASGEPISVVLKYAALAGIASQGVDAEAVNAASMSAFSYTVRKTGCAGGIYVNNNGRNAELVLFDENGIELSPDAMRSVRAGFLFGEQKPTLDAELGIIGNLNGLEEAYEQRLLCGIRRELMLNNKRTLRIGAPEQSGRVISRVLLRLGWNVERSYAENGLSPVFDENTIAVQIDNDGKISLSISGDTILGNSEVQTVIARSLAVNCGGGAFGLPEKEGGAELLVVPVSLPEPYRDDIKKQGVQLIYSKESLAEQRRLSFARNAYYPALYEPEAAVVKLCEMFVSGELKDYAEALPKVYTSEKSIRTAWKDIGRMLRMLAEGEKNGELVDGLRLKRDTGWVCVRPAGTADASFRIVAGSRDSEYAKELCDVYVEKLTRLRDSEKDKNS
;
A
#
# COMPACT_ATOMS: atom_id res chain seq x y z
N MET A 1 -18.42 -8.65 8.21
CA MET A 1 -19.27 -7.96 7.19
C MET A 1 -20.39 -8.90 6.76
N THR A 2 -21.64 -8.42 6.70
CA THR A 2 -22.81 -9.19 6.20
C THR A 2 -23.20 -8.70 4.81
N PRO A 3 -23.94 -9.49 4.01
CA PRO A 3 -24.45 -9.06 2.69
C PRO A 3 -25.32 -7.80 2.78
N GLU A 4 -26.17 -7.68 3.81
CA GLU A 4 -27.00 -6.49 4.03
C GLU A 4 -26.15 -5.25 4.29
N ALA A 5 -25.07 -5.38 5.05
CA ALA A 5 -24.13 -4.28 5.28
C ALA A 5 -23.42 -3.89 3.96
N ALA A 6 -23.00 -4.86 3.15
CA ALA A 6 -22.37 -4.60 1.86
C ALA A 6 -23.32 -3.89 0.88
N LEU A 7 -24.59 -4.30 0.82
CA LEU A 7 -25.64 -3.65 0.04
C LEU A 7 -25.81 -2.17 0.49
N ARG A 8 -25.96 -1.93 1.78
CA ARG A 8 -26.12 -0.58 2.32
C ARG A 8 -24.88 0.30 2.09
N VAL A 9 -23.67 -0.25 2.17
CA VAL A 9 -22.45 0.48 1.82
C VAL A 9 -22.43 0.81 0.33
N GLY A 10 -22.80 -0.14 -0.54
CA GLY A 10 -22.93 0.08 -1.99
C GLY A 10 -23.88 1.23 -2.32
N ALA A 11 -25.05 1.25 -1.70
CA ALA A 11 -26.03 2.32 -1.88
C ALA A 11 -25.52 3.68 -1.33
N ALA A 12 -24.91 3.70 -0.12
CA ALA A 12 -24.33 4.91 0.45
C ALA A 12 -23.15 5.45 -0.36
N PHE A 13 -22.40 4.58 -1.00
CA PHE A 13 -21.31 4.96 -1.90
C PHE A 13 -21.85 5.58 -3.19
N ALA A 14 -22.86 4.94 -3.80
CA ALA A 14 -23.45 5.37 -5.06
C ALA A 14 -24.23 6.69 -4.94
N SER A 15 -24.91 6.94 -3.81
CA SER A 15 -25.64 8.20 -3.57
C SER A 15 -24.79 9.46 -3.62
N ARG A 16 -23.48 9.35 -3.68
CA ARG A 16 -22.53 10.47 -3.83
C ARG A 16 -22.32 10.88 -5.27
N PHE A 17 -22.72 10.08 -6.25
CA PHE A 17 -22.43 10.33 -7.64
C PHE A 17 -23.56 11.11 -8.32
N ALA A 18 -23.16 12.08 -9.16
CA ALA A 18 -24.11 12.73 -10.07
C ALA A 18 -24.43 11.76 -11.22
N LEU A 19 -25.70 11.60 -11.52
CA LEU A 19 -26.18 10.76 -12.62
C LEU A 19 -26.09 11.51 -13.98
N PRO A 20 -25.81 10.79 -15.10
CA PRO A 20 -25.51 9.36 -15.16
C PRO A 20 -24.11 9.02 -14.69
N ALA A 21 -23.96 7.92 -13.97
CA ALA A 21 -22.68 7.45 -13.45
C ALA A 21 -22.58 5.93 -13.49
N LYS A 22 -21.36 5.41 -13.47
CA LYS A 22 -21.09 3.99 -13.32
C LYS A 22 -20.01 3.75 -12.28
N ALA A 23 -20.11 2.64 -11.55
CA ALA A 23 -19.15 2.25 -10.53
C ALA A 23 -18.78 0.77 -10.68
N ALA A 24 -17.51 0.44 -10.47
CA ALA A 24 -17.01 -0.92 -10.60
C ALA A 24 -16.99 -1.64 -9.23
N VAL A 25 -17.23 -2.95 -9.22
CA VAL A 25 -17.07 -3.78 -8.02
C VAL A 25 -16.28 -5.04 -8.34
N CYS A 26 -15.21 -5.27 -7.58
CA CYS A 26 -14.36 -6.45 -7.66
C CYS A 26 -14.29 -7.19 -6.32
N ALA A 27 -13.88 -8.44 -6.35
CA ALA A 27 -13.62 -9.24 -5.15
C ALA A 27 -12.29 -10.00 -5.27
N SER A 28 -11.66 -10.29 -4.13
CA SER A 28 -10.42 -11.06 -4.04
C SER A 28 -10.55 -12.53 -4.50
N GLY A 29 -11.76 -13.06 -4.59
CA GLY A 29 -12.06 -14.36 -5.23
C GLY A 29 -12.56 -15.43 -4.26
N GLU A 30 -12.43 -15.27 -2.95
CA GLU A 30 -12.98 -16.20 -1.96
C GLU A 30 -14.51 -16.14 -1.94
N PRO A 31 -15.20 -17.26 -1.62
CA PRO A 31 -16.66 -17.34 -1.69
C PRO A 31 -17.40 -16.20 -0.97
N ILE A 32 -16.95 -15.84 0.24
CA ILE A 32 -17.57 -14.74 1.00
C ILE A 32 -17.42 -13.39 0.30
N SER A 33 -16.25 -13.12 -0.30
CA SER A 33 -16.00 -11.89 -1.03
C SER A 33 -16.86 -11.77 -2.27
N VAL A 34 -17.13 -12.89 -2.95
CA VAL A 34 -18.02 -12.95 -4.12
C VAL A 34 -19.46 -12.62 -3.73
N VAL A 35 -19.97 -13.18 -2.61
CA VAL A 35 -21.31 -12.87 -2.11
C VAL A 35 -21.44 -11.39 -1.77
N LEU A 36 -20.47 -10.82 -1.07
CA LEU A 36 -20.45 -9.40 -0.70
C LEU A 36 -20.34 -8.49 -1.93
N LYS A 37 -19.61 -8.90 -2.98
CA LYS A 37 -19.54 -8.20 -4.26
C LYS A 37 -20.94 -8.04 -4.88
N TYR A 38 -21.70 -9.11 -5.00
CA TYR A 38 -23.03 -9.03 -5.57
C TYR A 38 -24.00 -8.20 -4.72
N ALA A 39 -23.88 -8.25 -3.40
CA ALA A 39 -24.65 -7.38 -2.52
C ALA A 39 -24.32 -5.89 -2.74
N ALA A 40 -23.03 -5.56 -2.87
CA ALA A 40 -22.59 -4.18 -3.15
C ALA A 40 -23.07 -3.70 -4.53
N LEU A 41 -23.01 -4.55 -5.58
CA LEU A 41 -23.54 -4.24 -6.92
C LEU A 41 -25.04 -3.91 -6.87
N ALA A 42 -25.84 -4.74 -6.17
CA ALA A 42 -27.26 -4.47 -5.98
C ALA A 42 -27.52 -3.14 -5.27
N GLY A 43 -26.71 -2.82 -4.24
CA GLY A 43 -26.79 -1.54 -3.54
C GLY A 43 -26.49 -0.35 -4.44
N ILE A 44 -25.47 -0.43 -5.29
CA ILE A 44 -25.11 0.62 -6.26
C ILE A 44 -26.24 0.81 -7.27
N ALA A 45 -26.70 -0.27 -7.90
CA ALA A 45 -27.75 -0.22 -8.91
C ALA A 45 -29.08 0.33 -8.36
N SER A 46 -29.40 0.06 -7.10
CA SER A 46 -30.59 0.61 -6.43
C SER A 46 -30.64 2.13 -6.34
N GLN A 47 -29.53 2.82 -6.56
CA GLN A 47 -29.41 4.28 -6.53
C GLN A 47 -29.36 4.90 -7.96
N GLY A 48 -29.66 4.13 -9.00
CA GLY A 48 -29.64 4.61 -10.39
C GLY A 48 -28.24 4.69 -11.02
N VAL A 49 -27.22 4.17 -10.34
CA VAL A 49 -25.84 4.12 -10.84
C VAL A 49 -25.61 2.78 -11.51
N ASP A 50 -25.05 2.78 -12.72
CA ASP A 50 -24.67 1.54 -13.40
C ASP A 50 -23.56 0.83 -12.61
N ALA A 51 -23.77 -0.47 -12.35
CA ALA A 51 -22.88 -1.25 -11.50
C ALA A 51 -22.12 -2.29 -12.34
N GLU A 52 -20.81 -2.13 -12.45
CA GLU A 52 -19.96 -2.97 -13.29
C GLU A 52 -19.26 -4.05 -12.45
N ALA A 53 -19.61 -5.31 -12.68
CA ALA A 53 -18.97 -6.44 -12.05
C ALA A 53 -17.61 -6.71 -12.71
N VAL A 54 -16.54 -6.65 -11.94
CA VAL A 54 -15.19 -7.02 -12.37
C VAL A 54 -14.86 -8.44 -11.89
N ASN A 55 -14.23 -9.26 -12.73
CA ASN A 55 -13.72 -10.57 -12.33
C ASN A 55 -12.70 -10.44 -11.19
N ALA A 56 -12.44 -11.53 -10.46
CA ALA A 56 -11.46 -11.54 -9.40
C ALA A 56 -10.08 -11.06 -9.90
N ALA A 57 -9.58 -9.99 -9.33
CA ALA A 57 -8.33 -9.33 -9.70
C ALA A 57 -7.56 -8.90 -8.45
N SER A 58 -6.30 -8.53 -8.60
CA SER A 58 -5.56 -7.88 -7.52
C SER A 58 -6.09 -6.46 -7.29
N MET A 59 -5.84 -5.91 -6.10
CA MET A 59 -6.28 -4.55 -5.77
C MET A 59 -5.66 -3.50 -6.70
N SER A 60 -4.39 -3.69 -7.11
CA SER A 60 -3.72 -2.77 -8.05
C SER A 60 -4.32 -2.85 -9.46
N ALA A 61 -4.63 -4.06 -9.95
CA ALA A 61 -5.32 -4.24 -11.22
C ALA A 61 -6.72 -3.63 -11.20
N PHE A 62 -7.45 -3.76 -10.10
CA PHE A 62 -8.75 -3.13 -9.93
C PHE A 62 -8.66 -1.60 -9.86
N SER A 63 -7.72 -1.04 -9.11
CA SER A 63 -7.43 0.40 -9.07
C SER A 63 -7.18 0.94 -10.50
N TYR A 64 -6.35 0.23 -11.27
CA TYR A 64 -6.10 0.57 -12.67
C TYR A 64 -7.36 0.50 -13.53
N THR A 65 -8.21 -0.51 -13.32
CA THR A 65 -9.50 -0.68 -13.99
C THR A 65 -10.41 0.52 -13.78
N VAL A 66 -10.67 0.91 -12.53
CA VAL A 66 -11.53 2.06 -12.19
C VAL A 66 -11.10 3.30 -12.97
N ARG A 67 -9.81 3.62 -12.92
CA ARG A 67 -9.23 4.78 -13.62
C ARG A 67 -9.37 4.73 -15.14
N LYS A 68 -9.19 3.55 -15.75
CA LYS A 68 -9.18 3.40 -17.22
C LYS A 68 -10.58 3.31 -17.83
N THR A 69 -11.58 2.87 -17.08
CA THR A 69 -12.95 2.68 -17.57
C THR A 69 -13.84 3.90 -17.38
N GLY A 70 -13.33 4.97 -16.74
CA GLY A 70 -14.10 6.18 -16.46
C GLY A 70 -15.24 5.93 -15.47
N CYS A 71 -15.10 4.94 -14.59
CA CYS A 71 -16.02 4.76 -13.47
C CYS A 71 -15.87 5.94 -12.49
N ALA A 72 -16.99 6.40 -11.94
CA ALA A 72 -17.00 7.44 -10.91
C ALA A 72 -16.37 6.98 -9.58
N GLY A 73 -16.12 5.69 -9.46
CA GLY A 73 -15.41 5.05 -8.36
C GLY A 73 -15.54 3.54 -8.38
N GLY A 74 -15.05 2.90 -7.32
CA GLY A 74 -15.12 1.45 -7.22
C GLY A 74 -15.14 0.92 -5.81
N ILE A 75 -15.59 -0.33 -5.65
CA ILE A 75 -15.56 -1.10 -4.40
C ILE A 75 -14.75 -2.37 -4.61
N TYR A 76 -13.69 -2.54 -3.84
CA TYR A 76 -12.93 -3.80 -3.78
C TYR A 76 -13.29 -4.56 -2.51
N VAL A 77 -13.76 -5.79 -2.65
CA VAL A 77 -14.07 -6.67 -1.54
C VAL A 77 -12.85 -7.52 -1.25
N ASN A 78 -12.14 -7.17 -0.18
CA ASN A 78 -10.96 -7.87 0.30
C ASN A 78 -11.32 -8.87 1.40
N ASN A 79 -10.66 -10.02 1.42
CA ASN A 79 -10.72 -10.97 2.52
C ASN A 79 -9.30 -11.36 2.94
N ASN A 80 -8.94 -11.02 4.16
CA ASN A 80 -7.62 -11.34 4.73
C ASN A 80 -7.59 -12.66 5.52
N GLY A 81 -8.58 -13.53 5.29
CA GLY A 81 -8.72 -14.83 5.98
C GLY A 81 -9.36 -14.74 7.37
N ARG A 82 -9.47 -13.55 7.96
CA ARG A 82 -10.13 -13.32 9.26
C ARG A 82 -11.43 -12.53 9.10
N ASN A 83 -11.36 -11.48 8.31
CA ASN A 83 -12.49 -10.56 8.09
C ASN A 83 -12.56 -10.15 6.63
N ALA A 84 -13.78 -10.06 6.11
CA ALA A 84 -14.02 -9.39 4.84
C ALA A 84 -14.20 -7.88 5.08
N GLU A 85 -13.55 -7.07 4.26
CA GLU A 85 -13.61 -5.61 4.27
C GLU A 85 -13.92 -5.03 2.89
N LEU A 86 -14.48 -3.83 2.86
CA LEU A 86 -14.73 -3.11 1.62
C LEU A 86 -13.77 -1.93 1.53
N VAL A 87 -12.94 -1.92 0.49
CA VAL A 87 -12.05 -0.81 0.16
C VAL A 87 -12.71 0.00 -0.95
N LEU A 88 -12.92 1.30 -0.70
CA LEU A 88 -13.63 2.18 -1.60
C LEU A 88 -12.64 3.08 -2.34
N PHE A 89 -12.85 3.23 -3.66
CA PHE A 89 -11.97 3.98 -4.56
C PHE A 89 -12.72 5.16 -5.20
N ASP A 90 -12.00 6.24 -5.45
CA ASP A 90 -12.47 7.37 -6.27
C ASP A 90 -12.31 7.08 -7.77
N GLU A 91 -12.64 8.05 -8.60
CA GLU A 91 -12.54 7.99 -10.06
C GLU A 91 -11.10 7.83 -10.58
N ASN A 92 -10.11 8.17 -9.76
CA ASN A 92 -8.69 7.99 -10.08
C ASN A 92 -8.17 6.60 -9.68
N GLY A 93 -9.03 5.73 -9.16
CA GLY A 93 -8.64 4.43 -8.62
C GLY A 93 -7.78 4.55 -7.36
N ILE A 94 -7.94 5.62 -6.60
CA ILE A 94 -7.27 5.84 -5.31
C ILE A 94 -8.29 5.63 -4.19
N GLU A 95 -7.86 5.02 -3.10
CA GLU A 95 -8.73 4.80 -1.94
C GLU A 95 -9.32 6.14 -1.46
N LEU A 96 -10.60 6.13 -1.10
CA LEU A 96 -11.31 7.34 -0.69
C LEU A 96 -10.57 8.10 0.43
N SER A 97 -10.58 9.42 0.32
CA SER A 97 -10.07 10.27 1.38
C SER A 97 -10.83 10.07 2.70
N PRO A 98 -10.23 10.37 3.85
CA PRO A 98 -10.93 10.26 5.14
C PRO A 98 -12.25 11.05 5.17
N ASP A 99 -12.31 12.19 4.48
CA ASP A 99 -13.51 13.01 4.40
C ASP A 99 -14.60 12.35 3.55
N ALA A 100 -14.23 11.84 2.38
CA ALA A 100 -15.12 11.09 1.52
C ALA A 100 -15.63 9.81 2.21
N MET A 101 -14.74 9.12 2.93
CA MET A 101 -15.11 7.95 3.72
C MET A 101 -16.08 8.30 4.88
N ARG A 102 -15.91 9.46 5.54
CA ARG A 102 -16.87 9.94 6.55
C ARG A 102 -18.24 10.16 5.96
N SER A 103 -18.33 10.70 4.74
CA SER A 103 -19.59 10.89 4.02
C SER A 103 -20.30 9.56 3.74
N VAL A 104 -19.58 8.55 3.22
CA VAL A 104 -20.13 7.21 3.00
C VAL A 104 -20.59 6.59 4.32
N ARG A 105 -19.79 6.71 5.37
CA ARG A 105 -20.15 6.18 6.70
C ARG A 105 -21.39 6.85 7.30
N ALA A 106 -21.53 8.15 7.13
CA ALA A 106 -22.73 8.87 7.55
C ALA A 106 -23.96 8.40 6.76
N GLY A 107 -23.85 8.24 5.44
CA GLY A 107 -24.92 7.65 4.62
C GLY A 107 -25.29 6.23 5.05
N PHE A 108 -24.30 5.40 5.36
CA PHE A 108 -24.53 4.04 5.86
C PHE A 108 -25.25 3.99 7.23
N LEU A 109 -24.87 4.87 8.17
CA LEU A 109 -25.39 4.85 9.54
C LEU A 109 -26.75 5.56 9.68
N PHE A 110 -26.92 6.68 9.00
CA PHE A 110 -28.03 7.62 9.24
C PHE A 110 -28.85 7.91 7.98
N GLY A 111 -28.36 7.53 6.79
CA GLY A 111 -29.04 7.78 5.53
C GLY A 111 -30.24 6.85 5.32
N GLU A 112 -31.41 7.42 5.04
CA GLU A 112 -32.50 6.70 4.40
C GLU A 112 -32.17 6.53 2.92
N GLN A 113 -31.57 5.39 2.58
CA GLN A 113 -31.27 5.05 1.19
C GLN A 113 -32.57 4.55 0.55
N LYS A 114 -33.31 5.47 -0.08
CA LYS A 114 -34.50 5.10 -0.84
C LYS A 114 -34.07 4.60 -2.21
N PRO A 115 -34.43 3.36 -2.60
CA PRO A 115 -34.24 2.89 -3.97
C PRO A 115 -34.93 3.85 -4.95
N THR A 116 -34.32 4.05 -6.11
CA THR A 116 -35.00 4.75 -7.21
C THR A 116 -36.19 3.94 -7.73
N LEU A 117 -37.04 4.58 -8.51
CA LEU A 117 -38.16 3.89 -9.19
C LEU A 117 -37.60 2.87 -10.20
N ASP A 118 -38.34 1.80 -10.50
CA ASP A 118 -37.90 0.71 -11.37
C ASP A 118 -37.33 1.19 -12.72
N ALA A 119 -37.91 2.26 -13.31
CA ALA A 119 -37.44 2.83 -14.56
C ALA A 119 -36.09 3.59 -14.47
N GLU A 120 -35.60 3.86 -13.27
CA GLU A 120 -34.41 4.65 -12.98
C GLU A 120 -33.31 3.82 -12.29
N LEU A 121 -33.50 2.52 -12.16
CA LEU A 121 -32.49 1.62 -11.61
C LEU A 121 -31.27 1.55 -12.54
N GLY A 122 -30.07 1.50 -11.94
CA GLY A 122 -28.82 1.28 -12.67
C GLY A 122 -28.75 -0.15 -13.23
N ILE A 123 -28.06 -0.29 -14.35
CA ILE A 123 -27.82 -1.58 -15.01
C ILE A 123 -26.64 -2.29 -14.35
N ILE A 124 -26.77 -3.60 -14.11
CA ILE A 124 -25.63 -4.42 -13.67
C ILE A 124 -24.98 -5.04 -14.90
N GLY A 125 -23.77 -4.56 -15.22
CA GLY A 125 -22.94 -5.03 -16.33
C GLY A 125 -21.74 -5.87 -15.87
N ASN A 126 -20.88 -6.25 -16.83
CA ASN A 126 -19.63 -6.96 -16.57
C ASN A 126 -18.47 -6.31 -17.34
N LEU A 127 -17.37 -6.00 -16.64
CA LEU A 127 -16.12 -5.55 -17.22
C LEU A 127 -15.13 -6.71 -17.33
N ASN A 128 -14.72 -7.03 -18.55
CA ASN A 128 -13.78 -8.10 -18.85
C ASN A 128 -12.51 -7.55 -19.52
N GLY A 129 -11.42 -8.35 -19.56
CA GLY A 129 -10.18 -8.03 -20.27
C GLY A 129 -9.27 -7.00 -19.59
N LEU A 130 -9.58 -6.57 -18.39
CA LEU A 130 -8.87 -5.50 -17.70
C LEU A 130 -7.64 -5.98 -16.95
N GLU A 131 -7.60 -7.24 -16.54
CA GLU A 131 -6.41 -7.86 -15.97
C GLU A 131 -5.29 -7.92 -17.01
N GLU A 132 -5.62 -8.33 -18.24
CA GLU A 132 -4.72 -8.34 -19.38
C GLU A 132 -4.19 -6.93 -19.72
N ALA A 133 -5.04 -5.92 -19.64
CA ALA A 133 -4.63 -4.54 -19.86
C ALA A 133 -3.65 -4.07 -18.77
N TYR A 134 -3.85 -4.49 -17.52
CA TYR A 134 -2.92 -4.24 -16.43
C TYR A 134 -1.59 -4.99 -16.61
N GLU A 135 -1.63 -6.26 -17.02
CA GLU A 135 -0.42 -7.03 -17.38
C GLU A 135 0.39 -6.36 -18.49
N GLN A 136 -0.28 -5.88 -19.55
CA GLN A 136 0.39 -5.13 -20.63
C GLN A 136 1.03 -3.84 -20.10
N ARG A 137 0.35 -3.13 -19.21
CA ARG A 137 0.92 -1.96 -18.55
C ARG A 137 2.20 -2.30 -17.79
N LEU A 138 2.22 -3.39 -17.02
CA LEU A 138 3.43 -3.84 -16.32
C LEU A 138 4.57 -4.15 -17.29
N LEU A 139 4.27 -4.81 -18.42
CA LEU A 139 5.25 -5.11 -19.47
C LEU A 139 5.79 -3.86 -20.18
N CYS A 140 4.97 -2.81 -20.31
CA CYS A 140 5.42 -1.53 -20.86
C CYS A 140 6.30 -0.75 -19.89
N GLY A 141 6.23 -1.02 -18.58
CA GLY A 141 6.93 -0.31 -17.52
C GLY A 141 8.36 -0.74 -17.24
N ILE A 142 8.89 -1.64 -18.02
CA ILE A 142 10.22 -2.24 -17.83
C ILE A 142 11.01 -2.23 -19.14
N ARG A 143 12.33 -2.33 -19.02
CA ARG A 143 13.25 -2.57 -20.17
C ARG A 143 13.08 -4.01 -20.65
N ARG A 144 12.02 -4.25 -21.43
CA ARG A 144 11.59 -5.57 -21.85
C ARG A 144 12.72 -6.37 -22.52
N GLU A 145 13.57 -5.72 -23.30
CA GLU A 145 14.68 -6.35 -24.01
C GLU A 145 15.68 -7.01 -23.05
N LEU A 146 15.93 -6.40 -21.89
CA LEU A 146 16.78 -6.99 -20.84
C LEU A 146 16.15 -8.23 -20.20
N MET A 147 14.83 -8.23 -20.12
CA MET A 147 14.08 -9.27 -19.41
C MET A 147 13.82 -10.52 -20.27
N LEU A 148 13.84 -10.38 -21.62
CA LEU A 148 13.53 -11.48 -22.51
C LEU A 148 14.62 -12.56 -22.50
N ASN A 149 14.19 -13.83 -22.57
CA ASN A 149 15.05 -15.02 -22.67
C ASN A 149 16.05 -15.23 -21.52
N ASN A 150 15.84 -14.56 -20.39
CA ASN A 150 16.61 -14.80 -19.19
C ASN A 150 16.02 -16.02 -18.44
N LYS A 151 16.76 -17.12 -18.39
CA LYS A 151 16.41 -18.31 -17.60
C LYS A 151 16.60 -18.05 -16.11
N ARG A 152 15.90 -17.04 -15.59
CA ARG A 152 15.90 -16.67 -14.17
C ARG A 152 14.68 -17.28 -13.50
N THR A 153 14.78 -17.47 -12.19
CA THR A 153 13.70 -18.00 -11.38
C THR A 153 13.22 -16.95 -10.36
N LEU A 154 11.92 -16.71 -10.31
CA LEU A 154 11.28 -15.99 -9.21
C LEU A 154 10.59 -17.02 -8.30
N ARG A 155 10.96 -17.05 -7.02
CA ARG A 155 10.16 -17.67 -5.96
C ARG A 155 9.29 -16.61 -5.33
N ILE A 156 7.97 -16.79 -5.38
CA ILE A 156 7.05 -15.77 -4.91
C ILE A 156 6.03 -16.33 -3.93
N GLY A 157 5.95 -15.70 -2.74
CA GLY A 157 4.84 -15.79 -1.81
C GLY A 157 4.02 -14.50 -1.89
N ALA A 158 2.76 -14.60 -2.27
CA ALA A 158 1.89 -13.43 -2.47
C ALA A 158 0.42 -13.82 -2.35
N PRO A 159 -0.48 -12.83 -2.09
CA PRO A 159 -1.90 -13.03 -2.27
C PRO A 159 -2.21 -13.59 -3.66
N GLU A 160 -3.22 -14.48 -3.76
CA GLU A 160 -3.49 -15.31 -4.96
C GLU A 160 -3.55 -14.47 -6.25
N GLN A 161 -4.27 -13.36 -6.23
CA GLN A 161 -4.48 -12.54 -7.42
C GLN A 161 -3.20 -11.80 -7.85
N SER A 162 -2.45 -11.24 -6.89
CA SER A 162 -1.16 -10.59 -7.17
C SER A 162 -0.13 -11.59 -7.70
N GLY A 163 -0.04 -12.77 -7.07
CA GLY A 163 0.84 -13.84 -7.52
C GLY A 163 0.50 -14.33 -8.93
N ARG A 164 -0.78 -14.39 -9.29
CA ARG A 164 -1.23 -14.75 -10.64
C ARG A 164 -0.79 -13.74 -11.70
N VAL A 165 -1.02 -12.45 -11.45
CA VAL A 165 -0.60 -11.37 -12.36
C VAL A 165 0.90 -11.38 -12.58
N ILE A 166 1.69 -11.42 -11.49
CA ILE A 166 3.16 -11.44 -11.56
C ILE A 166 3.65 -12.67 -12.33
N SER A 167 3.08 -13.84 -12.05
CA SER A 167 3.47 -15.08 -12.75
C SER A 167 3.22 -14.98 -14.25
N ARG A 168 2.05 -14.49 -14.68
CA ARG A 168 1.73 -14.34 -16.11
C ARG A 168 2.68 -13.36 -16.81
N VAL A 169 2.98 -12.23 -16.18
CA VAL A 169 3.91 -11.23 -16.72
C VAL A 169 5.30 -11.82 -16.91
N LEU A 170 5.85 -12.50 -15.89
CA LEU A 170 7.19 -13.04 -15.95
C LEU A 170 7.33 -14.27 -16.82
N LEU A 171 6.31 -15.14 -16.87
CA LEU A 171 6.27 -16.28 -17.82
C LEU A 171 6.31 -15.80 -19.28
N ARG A 172 5.63 -14.70 -19.63
CA ARG A 172 5.71 -14.08 -20.97
C ARG A 172 7.11 -13.55 -21.31
N LEU A 173 7.92 -13.27 -20.28
CA LEU A 173 9.32 -12.83 -20.44
C LEU A 173 10.31 -14.00 -20.41
N GLY A 174 9.84 -15.24 -20.27
CA GLY A 174 10.67 -16.45 -20.28
C GLY A 174 11.28 -16.82 -18.92
N TRP A 175 10.78 -16.22 -17.84
CA TRP A 175 11.19 -16.57 -16.47
C TRP A 175 10.53 -17.86 -16.00
N ASN A 176 11.19 -18.57 -15.10
CA ASN A 176 10.56 -19.61 -14.29
C ASN A 176 9.95 -18.98 -13.03
N VAL A 177 8.70 -19.32 -12.69
CA VAL A 177 8.02 -18.78 -11.51
C VAL A 177 7.55 -19.92 -10.61
N GLU A 178 8.12 -19.96 -9.41
CA GLU A 178 7.77 -20.91 -8.35
C GLU A 178 6.89 -20.17 -7.32
N ARG A 179 5.60 -20.54 -7.26
CA ARG A 179 4.69 -19.98 -6.28
C ARG A 179 4.76 -20.78 -4.98
N SER A 180 5.06 -20.09 -3.89
CA SER A 180 5.04 -20.63 -2.55
C SER A 180 3.85 -20.03 -1.79
N TYR A 181 2.99 -20.86 -1.26
CA TYR A 181 1.98 -20.45 -0.29
C TYR A 181 2.67 -20.41 1.09
N ALA A 182 3.45 -19.36 1.32
CA ALA A 182 4.30 -19.32 2.51
C ALA A 182 3.53 -18.86 3.75
N GLU A 183 3.08 -19.81 4.54
CA GLU A 183 2.88 -19.58 5.98
C GLU A 183 4.22 -19.36 6.72
N ASN A 184 5.36 -19.66 6.10
CA ASN A 184 6.66 -19.78 6.75
C ASN A 184 7.65 -18.64 6.46
N GLY A 185 7.19 -17.52 5.88
CA GLY A 185 8.07 -16.38 5.59
C GLY A 185 8.98 -16.59 4.37
N LEU A 186 9.86 -15.61 4.13
CA LEU A 186 10.80 -15.61 3.01
C LEU A 186 11.97 -16.56 3.28
N SER A 187 12.20 -17.51 2.38
CA SER A 187 13.35 -18.42 2.46
C SER A 187 14.59 -17.81 1.78
N PRO A 188 15.80 -17.93 2.38
CA PRO A 188 17.03 -17.51 1.74
C PRO A 188 17.25 -18.16 0.37
N VAL A 189 17.88 -17.45 -0.54
CA VAL A 189 18.23 -17.91 -1.88
C VAL A 189 19.74 -18.04 -2.00
N PHE A 190 20.24 -19.19 -2.43
CA PHE A 190 21.67 -19.47 -2.60
C PHE A 190 22.09 -19.60 -4.06
N ASP A 191 21.14 -19.55 -4.99
CA ASP A 191 21.37 -19.59 -6.43
C ASP A 191 21.38 -18.19 -7.03
N GLU A 192 22.44 -17.87 -7.77
CA GLU A 192 22.64 -16.54 -8.41
C GLU A 192 21.59 -16.22 -9.50
N ASN A 193 20.86 -17.23 -9.97
CA ASN A 193 19.80 -17.06 -10.97
C ASN A 193 18.41 -16.96 -10.37
N THR A 194 18.31 -17.02 -9.06
CA THR A 194 17.03 -17.03 -8.35
C THR A 194 16.89 -15.78 -7.46
N ILE A 195 15.70 -15.23 -7.43
CA ILE A 195 15.28 -14.17 -6.52
C ILE A 195 14.02 -14.64 -5.79
N ALA A 196 13.94 -14.43 -4.48
CA ALA A 196 12.75 -14.74 -3.71
C ALA A 196 12.07 -13.48 -3.18
N VAL A 197 10.76 -13.40 -3.34
CA VAL A 197 9.93 -12.25 -2.94
C VAL A 197 8.74 -12.72 -2.13
N GLN A 198 8.48 -12.03 -1.03
CA GLN A 198 7.26 -12.19 -0.24
C GLN A 198 6.47 -10.88 -0.26
N ILE A 199 5.19 -10.95 -0.62
CA ILE A 199 4.23 -9.86 -0.50
C ILE A 199 3.25 -10.24 0.61
N ASP A 200 3.11 -9.39 1.63
CA ASP A 200 2.12 -9.57 2.68
C ASP A 200 0.73 -9.04 2.28
N ASN A 201 -0.26 -9.24 3.16
CA ASN A 201 -1.63 -8.78 2.91
C ASN A 201 -1.79 -7.25 2.88
N ASP A 202 -0.82 -6.51 3.43
CA ASP A 202 -0.77 -5.05 3.41
C ASP A 202 -0.03 -4.51 2.18
N GLY A 203 0.46 -5.39 1.30
CA GLY A 203 1.24 -5.07 0.10
C GLY A 203 2.70 -4.73 0.38
N LYS A 204 3.23 -5.01 1.58
CA LYS A 204 4.64 -4.85 1.90
C LYS A 204 5.47 -5.97 1.30
N ILE A 205 6.67 -5.63 0.87
CA ILE A 205 7.55 -6.54 0.16
C ILE A 205 8.78 -6.84 0.99
N SER A 206 9.12 -8.12 1.08
CA SER A 206 10.42 -8.60 1.54
C SER A 206 11.11 -9.38 0.42
N LEU A 207 12.41 -9.30 0.35
CA LEU A 207 13.20 -9.76 -0.78
C LEU A 207 14.45 -10.50 -0.30
N SER A 208 14.76 -11.67 -0.90
CA SER A 208 16.06 -12.33 -0.77
C SER A 208 16.73 -12.43 -2.15
N ILE A 209 17.99 -12.03 -2.23
CA ILE A 209 18.74 -11.94 -3.49
C ILE A 209 19.85 -13.01 -3.53
N SER A 210 20.62 -13.13 -2.44
CA SER A 210 21.73 -14.09 -2.35
C SER A 210 22.09 -14.37 -0.90
N GLY A 211 22.29 -15.64 -0.57
CA GLY A 211 22.65 -16.09 0.78
C GLY A 211 21.65 -15.59 1.84
N ASP A 212 22.18 -15.11 2.94
CA ASP A 212 21.38 -14.61 4.08
C ASP A 212 20.94 -13.14 3.92
N THR A 213 21.17 -12.51 2.75
CA THR A 213 20.79 -11.13 2.51
C THR A 213 19.27 -11.03 2.28
N ILE A 214 18.55 -10.61 3.30
CA ILE A 214 17.12 -10.34 3.24
C ILE A 214 16.90 -8.83 3.40
N LEU A 215 16.22 -8.24 2.42
CA LEU A 215 15.78 -6.85 2.45
C LEU A 215 14.33 -6.79 2.91
N GLY A 216 14.04 -6.00 3.94
CA GLY A 216 12.69 -5.69 4.36
C GLY A 216 12.05 -4.59 3.51
N ASN A 217 10.80 -4.25 3.81
CA ASN A 217 10.03 -3.31 3.00
C ASN A 217 10.68 -1.92 2.84
N SER A 218 11.32 -1.40 3.89
CA SER A 218 11.98 -0.08 3.83
C SER A 218 13.21 -0.09 2.92
N GLU A 219 14.00 -1.17 2.96
CA GLU A 219 15.13 -1.39 2.07
C GLU A 219 14.67 -1.53 0.62
N VAL A 220 13.65 -2.35 0.37
CA VAL A 220 13.06 -2.55 -0.95
C VAL A 220 12.55 -1.23 -1.53
N GLN A 221 11.79 -0.45 -0.75
CA GLN A 221 11.34 0.88 -1.18
C GLN A 221 12.51 1.82 -1.50
N THR A 222 13.58 1.78 -0.69
CA THR A 222 14.77 2.61 -0.91
C THR A 222 15.49 2.24 -2.21
N VAL A 223 15.68 0.95 -2.46
CA VAL A 223 16.33 0.45 -3.67
C VAL A 223 15.53 0.84 -4.92
N ILE A 224 14.20 0.66 -4.90
CA ILE A 224 13.32 1.09 -6.01
C ILE A 224 13.36 2.61 -6.18
N ALA A 225 13.24 3.38 -5.09
CA ALA A 225 13.30 4.85 -5.13
C ALA A 225 14.61 5.35 -5.73
N ARG A 226 15.73 4.73 -5.39
CA ARG A 226 17.05 5.03 -5.94
C ARG A 226 17.14 4.72 -7.43
N SER A 227 16.61 3.56 -7.86
CA SER A 227 16.55 3.23 -9.29
C SER A 227 15.71 4.24 -10.08
N LEU A 228 14.57 4.67 -9.53
CA LEU A 228 13.72 5.70 -10.14
C LEU A 228 14.38 7.08 -10.19
N ALA A 229 15.19 7.41 -9.20
CA ALA A 229 15.92 8.67 -9.14
C ALA A 229 16.98 8.77 -10.25
N VAL A 230 17.67 7.66 -10.52
CA VAL A 230 18.73 7.60 -11.55
C VAL A 230 18.14 7.39 -12.94
N ASN A 231 17.15 6.51 -13.05
CA ASN A 231 16.58 6.04 -14.32
C ASN A 231 15.04 6.08 -14.23
N CYS A 232 14.43 7.22 -14.49
CA CYS A 232 13.03 7.26 -14.89
C CYS A 232 12.85 6.72 -16.33
N GLY A 233 13.71 5.81 -16.72
CA GLY A 233 13.71 5.22 -18.03
C GLY A 233 12.45 4.41 -18.29
N GLY A 234 11.76 4.81 -19.32
CA GLY A 234 10.54 4.25 -19.83
C GLY A 234 9.31 4.90 -19.20
N GLY A 235 8.72 5.86 -19.88
CA GLY A 235 7.45 6.53 -19.55
C GLY A 235 6.25 5.60 -19.48
N ALA A 236 6.38 4.52 -18.84
CA ALA A 236 5.64 3.30 -19.01
C ALA A 236 4.48 3.13 -18.09
N PHE A 237 4.25 3.97 -17.15
CA PHE A 237 3.11 3.78 -16.27
C PHE A 237 1.99 4.82 -16.48
N GLY A 238 1.92 5.39 -17.71
CA GLY A 238 0.82 6.30 -18.09
C GLY A 238 0.99 7.74 -17.59
N LEU A 239 2.19 8.09 -17.16
CA LEU A 239 2.62 9.49 -17.02
C LEU A 239 3.47 9.86 -18.26
N PRO A 240 3.46 11.15 -18.68
CA PRO A 240 4.26 11.58 -19.81
C PRO A 240 5.73 11.24 -19.58
N GLU A 241 6.38 10.78 -20.65
CA GLU A 241 7.82 10.53 -20.68
C GLU A 241 8.54 11.80 -20.19
N LYS A 242 9.08 11.75 -18.97
CA LYS A 242 10.07 12.70 -18.55
C LYS A 242 11.43 12.10 -18.90
N GLU A 243 12.16 12.74 -19.77
CA GLU A 243 13.58 12.48 -19.93
C GLU A 243 14.26 12.87 -18.62
N GLY A 244 14.88 11.88 -17.96
CA GLY A 244 15.56 12.08 -16.68
C GLY A 244 14.99 11.27 -15.51
N GLY A 245 15.65 11.35 -14.37
CA GLY A 245 15.24 10.69 -13.13
C GLY A 245 14.02 11.35 -12.46
N ALA A 246 13.47 10.69 -11.46
CA ALA A 246 12.40 11.25 -10.63
C ALA A 246 12.90 12.47 -9.87
N GLU A 247 12.24 13.61 -10.04
CA GLU A 247 12.55 14.83 -9.30
C GLU A 247 11.92 14.85 -7.90
N LEU A 248 10.80 14.17 -7.75
CA LEU A 248 9.98 14.17 -6.54
C LEU A 248 9.46 12.76 -6.23
N LEU A 249 9.66 12.30 -5.01
CA LEU A 249 9.11 11.03 -4.53
C LEU A 249 8.33 11.23 -3.22
N VAL A 250 7.25 10.47 -3.06
CA VAL A 250 6.48 10.39 -1.81
C VAL A 250 6.88 9.11 -1.09
N VAL A 251 7.33 9.27 0.15
CA VAL A 251 7.80 8.16 0.99
C VAL A 251 7.14 8.22 2.37
N PRO A 252 7.03 7.10 3.10
CA PRO A 252 6.47 7.12 4.44
C PRO A 252 7.37 7.88 5.41
N VAL A 253 6.74 8.54 6.39
CA VAL A 253 7.47 9.27 7.44
C VAL A 253 8.33 8.34 8.32
N SER A 254 8.04 7.04 8.36
CA SER A 254 8.83 6.03 9.06
C SER A 254 10.10 5.62 8.34
N LEU A 255 10.27 5.99 7.06
CA LEU A 255 11.49 5.63 6.32
C LEU A 255 12.73 6.10 7.08
N PRO A 256 13.70 5.21 7.36
CA PRO A 256 14.92 5.53 8.09
C PRO A 256 15.70 6.72 7.52
N GLU A 257 16.24 7.58 8.37
CA GLU A 257 17.00 8.78 7.94
C GLU A 257 18.15 8.45 7.00
N PRO A 258 18.98 7.40 7.26
CA PRO A 258 20.06 7.05 6.32
C PRO A 258 19.54 6.71 4.91
N TYR A 259 18.34 6.12 4.78
CA TYR A 259 17.73 5.82 3.50
C TYR A 259 17.19 7.08 2.82
N ARG A 260 16.58 7.99 3.59
CA ARG A 260 16.17 9.31 3.09
C ARG A 260 17.34 10.10 2.53
N ASP A 261 18.46 10.11 3.26
CA ASP A 261 19.67 10.81 2.85
C ASP A 261 20.30 10.19 1.59
N ASP A 262 20.24 8.86 1.48
CA ASP A 262 20.73 8.14 0.29
C ASP A 262 19.91 8.49 -0.95
N ILE A 263 18.58 8.54 -0.86
CA ILE A 263 17.71 8.96 -1.97
C ILE A 263 17.95 10.43 -2.33
N LYS A 264 18.04 11.32 -1.33
CA LYS A 264 18.27 12.76 -1.56
C LYS A 264 19.60 13.05 -2.25
N LYS A 265 20.65 12.25 -2.03
CA LYS A 265 21.94 12.36 -2.72
C LYS A 265 21.81 12.17 -4.24
N GLN A 266 20.76 11.53 -4.72
CA GLN A 266 20.45 11.40 -6.13
C GLN A 266 19.77 12.64 -6.73
N GLY A 267 19.64 13.74 -5.98
CA GLY A 267 19.00 14.98 -6.44
C GLY A 267 17.46 14.97 -6.31
N VAL A 268 16.87 13.98 -5.64
CA VAL A 268 15.42 13.84 -5.51
C VAL A 268 14.90 14.59 -4.29
N GLN A 269 13.81 15.33 -4.47
CA GLN A 269 13.04 15.90 -3.39
C GLN A 269 12.11 14.84 -2.77
N LEU A 270 12.08 14.74 -1.44
CA LEU A 270 11.19 13.82 -0.73
C LEU A 270 10.01 14.58 -0.09
N ILE A 271 8.81 14.06 -0.30
CA ILE A 271 7.61 14.43 0.44
C ILE A 271 7.26 13.28 1.38
N TYR A 272 6.99 13.59 2.64
CA TYR A 272 6.66 12.60 3.65
C TYR A 272 5.15 12.44 3.78
N SER A 273 4.70 11.19 3.71
CA SER A 273 3.32 10.79 3.90
C SER A 273 3.14 9.95 5.17
N LYS A 274 1.88 9.65 5.49
CA LYS A 274 1.57 8.62 6.47
C LYS A 274 2.08 7.25 6.00
N GLU A 275 2.14 6.30 6.93
CA GLU A 275 2.60 4.93 6.69
C GLU A 275 1.69 4.16 5.72
N SER A 276 0.40 4.47 5.71
CA SER A 276 -0.57 3.80 4.85
C SER A 276 -0.23 3.96 3.38
N LEU A 277 -0.19 2.85 2.65
CA LEU A 277 0.05 2.84 1.20
C LEU A 277 -1.04 3.63 0.45
N ALA A 278 -2.28 3.64 0.95
CA ALA A 278 -3.38 4.46 0.44
C ALA A 278 -3.08 5.96 0.51
N GLU A 279 -2.55 6.44 1.65
CA GLU A 279 -2.18 7.86 1.79
C GLU A 279 -0.96 8.21 0.93
N GLN A 280 0.01 7.31 0.80
CA GLN A 280 1.16 7.50 -0.09
C GLN A 280 0.69 7.63 -1.54
N ARG A 281 -0.19 6.75 -2.02
CA ARG A 281 -0.80 6.81 -3.35
C ARG A 281 -1.53 8.12 -3.56
N ARG A 282 -2.40 8.52 -2.62
CA ARG A 282 -3.18 9.77 -2.73
C ARG A 282 -2.27 10.99 -2.82
N LEU A 283 -1.27 11.09 -1.95
CA LEU A 283 -0.35 12.22 -1.95
C LEU A 283 0.51 12.25 -3.22
N SER A 284 0.98 11.10 -3.69
CA SER A 284 1.77 11.00 -4.92
C SER A 284 0.96 11.40 -6.16
N PHE A 285 -0.31 11.01 -6.24
CA PHE A 285 -1.22 11.47 -7.30
C PHE A 285 -1.42 12.98 -7.27
N ALA A 286 -1.74 13.54 -6.10
CA ALA A 286 -1.93 14.98 -5.92
C ALA A 286 -0.67 15.81 -6.25
N ARG A 287 0.50 15.20 -6.24
CA ARG A 287 1.79 15.83 -6.53
C ARG A 287 2.39 15.47 -7.89
N ASN A 288 1.66 14.75 -8.74
CA ASN A 288 2.16 14.22 -10.02
C ASN A 288 3.48 13.40 -9.86
N ALA A 289 3.59 12.69 -8.76
CA ALA A 289 4.76 11.89 -8.37
C ALA A 289 4.40 10.41 -8.17
N TYR A 290 3.41 9.91 -8.92
CA TYR A 290 2.96 8.53 -8.82
C TYR A 290 3.82 7.61 -9.67
N TYR A 291 4.63 6.82 -9.00
CA TYR A 291 5.47 5.78 -9.61
C TYR A 291 4.96 4.41 -9.15
N PRO A 292 4.31 3.64 -10.03
CA PRO A 292 3.68 2.36 -9.66
C PRO A 292 4.59 1.40 -8.90
N ALA A 293 5.85 1.31 -9.27
CA ALA A 293 6.82 0.46 -8.59
C ALA A 293 7.03 0.79 -7.08
N LEU A 294 6.61 1.97 -6.61
CA LEU A 294 6.64 2.31 -5.18
C LEU A 294 5.34 1.98 -4.46
N TYR A 295 4.22 1.89 -5.19
CA TYR A 295 2.88 1.87 -4.58
C TYR A 295 2.02 0.68 -5.00
N GLU A 296 2.41 -0.05 -6.04
CA GLU A 296 1.72 -1.25 -6.53
C GLU A 296 2.65 -2.45 -6.36
N PRO A 297 2.34 -3.43 -5.51
CA PRO A 297 3.24 -4.57 -5.25
C PRO A 297 3.65 -5.35 -6.50
N GLU A 298 2.72 -5.53 -7.44
CA GLU A 298 3.00 -6.23 -8.70
C GLU A 298 4.03 -5.47 -9.56
N ALA A 299 3.87 -4.16 -9.65
CA ALA A 299 4.82 -3.31 -10.38
C ALA A 299 6.19 -3.27 -9.69
N ALA A 300 6.20 -3.25 -8.37
CA ALA A 300 7.43 -3.33 -7.58
C ALA A 300 8.20 -4.61 -7.85
N VAL A 301 7.55 -5.78 -7.81
CA VAL A 301 8.19 -7.07 -8.06
C VAL A 301 8.74 -7.16 -9.49
N VAL A 302 7.97 -6.73 -10.48
CA VAL A 302 8.44 -6.73 -11.88
C VAL A 302 9.65 -5.81 -12.06
N LYS A 303 9.66 -4.63 -11.38
CA LYS A 303 10.81 -3.72 -11.36
C LYS A 303 12.04 -4.32 -10.66
N LEU A 304 11.84 -5.01 -9.54
CA LEU A 304 12.93 -5.71 -8.84
C LEU A 304 13.53 -6.82 -9.71
N CYS A 305 12.71 -7.57 -10.45
CA CYS A 305 13.19 -8.55 -11.41
C CYS A 305 14.01 -7.92 -12.53
N GLU A 306 13.60 -6.76 -13.05
CA GLU A 306 14.40 -5.99 -14.04
C GLU A 306 15.75 -5.59 -13.45
N MET A 307 15.76 -5.02 -12.25
CA MET A 307 16.98 -4.61 -11.57
C MET A 307 17.89 -5.80 -11.21
N PHE A 308 17.30 -6.97 -10.97
CA PHE A 308 18.06 -8.21 -10.74
C PHE A 308 18.80 -8.65 -11.99
N VAL A 309 18.17 -8.57 -13.16
CA VAL A 309 18.81 -8.91 -14.45
C VAL A 309 19.91 -7.91 -14.83
N SER A 310 19.69 -6.63 -14.59
CA SER A 310 20.69 -5.59 -14.90
C SER A 310 21.88 -5.58 -13.93
N GLY A 311 21.78 -6.27 -12.78
CA GLY A 311 22.77 -6.20 -11.70
C GLY A 311 22.59 -5.03 -10.74
N GLU A 312 21.78 -4.03 -11.11
CA GLU A 312 21.51 -2.84 -10.26
C GLU A 312 20.98 -3.19 -8.87
N LEU A 313 20.20 -4.27 -8.76
CA LEU A 313 19.60 -4.69 -7.49
C LEU A 313 20.67 -5.07 -6.45
N LYS A 314 21.67 -5.83 -6.86
CA LYS A 314 22.78 -6.23 -5.99
C LYS A 314 23.61 -5.03 -5.57
N ASP A 315 23.99 -4.19 -6.54
CA ASP A 315 24.81 -3.00 -6.30
C ASP A 315 24.12 -2.04 -5.32
N TYR A 316 22.82 -1.83 -5.49
CA TYR A 316 22.06 -0.95 -4.60
C TYR A 316 21.84 -1.57 -3.22
N ALA A 317 21.60 -2.88 -3.11
CA ALA A 317 21.43 -3.58 -1.84
C ALA A 317 22.72 -3.55 -1.02
N GLU A 318 23.88 -3.80 -1.64
CA GLU A 318 25.20 -3.74 -0.97
C GLU A 318 25.58 -2.33 -0.53
N ALA A 319 25.14 -1.31 -1.26
CA ALA A 319 25.40 0.09 -0.93
C ALA A 319 24.46 0.67 0.12
N LEU A 320 23.40 -0.05 0.53
CA LEU A 320 22.47 0.44 1.55
C LEU A 320 23.17 0.62 2.90
N PRO A 321 22.94 1.76 3.58
CA PRO A 321 23.40 1.94 4.95
C PRO A 321 22.78 0.89 5.88
N LYS A 322 23.57 0.25 6.73
CA LYS A 322 23.02 -0.64 7.76
C LYS A 322 22.21 0.17 8.77
N VAL A 323 20.97 -0.25 8.98
CA VAL A 323 20.03 0.35 9.93
C VAL A 323 19.43 -0.75 10.78
N TYR A 324 19.51 -0.59 12.08
CA TYR A 324 18.82 -1.46 13.04
C TYR A 324 17.58 -0.74 13.56
N THR A 325 16.48 -1.46 13.62
CA THR A 325 15.21 -0.95 14.13
C THR A 325 14.75 -1.75 15.34
N SER A 326 14.13 -1.06 16.29
CA SER A 326 13.43 -1.65 17.43
C SER A 326 12.00 -1.17 17.43
N GLU A 327 11.07 -2.09 17.67
CA GLU A 327 9.64 -1.78 17.66
C GLU A 327 8.98 -2.29 18.93
N LYS A 328 8.14 -1.45 19.54
CA LYS A 328 7.31 -1.79 20.70
C LYS A 328 5.93 -1.15 20.58
N SER A 329 4.95 -1.73 21.28
CA SER A 329 3.59 -1.22 21.34
C SER A 329 3.14 -0.99 22.78
N ILE A 330 2.36 0.08 22.99
CA ILE A 330 1.77 0.39 24.30
C ILE A 330 0.27 0.52 24.13
N ARG A 331 -0.49 -0.29 24.84
CA ARG A 331 -1.97 -0.17 24.91
C ARG A 331 -2.36 1.03 25.74
N THR A 332 -3.41 1.72 25.29
CA THR A 332 -4.02 2.87 25.94
C THR A 332 -5.53 2.88 25.69
N ALA A 333 -6.25 3.91 26.12
CA ALA A 333 -7.66 4.10 25.77
C ALA A 333 -7.78 5.03 24.54
N TRP A 334 -8.78 4.81 23.70
CA TRP A 334 -9.02 5.63 22.49
C TRP A 334 -9.11 7.14 22.80
N LYS A 335 -9.78 7.48 23.91
CA LYS A 335 -9.95 8.87 24.37
C LYS A 335 -8.63 9.57 24.69
N ASP A 336 -7.59 8.82 25.04
CA ASP A 336 -6.31 9.36 25.53
C ASP A 336 -5.27 9.51 24.42
N ILE A 337 -5.42 8.83 23.27
CA ILE A 337 -4.44 8.82 22.18
C ILE A 337 -4.09 10.24 21.73
N GLY A 338 -5.08 11.07 21.38
CA GLY A 338 -4.84 12.41 20.85
C GLY A 338 -4.16 13.34 21.87
N ARG A 339 -4.54 13.20 23.15
CA ARG A 339 -3.96 13.99 24.22
C ARG A 339 -2.53 13.57 24.54
N MET A 340 -2.28 12.28 24.71
CA MET A 340 -0.92 11.77 24.97
C MET A 340 0.04 12.14 23.85
N LEU A 341 -0.40 12.05 22.59
CA LEU A 341 0.42 12.46 21.46
C LEU A 341 0.75 13.96 21.48
N ARG A 342 -0.23 14.80 21.85
CA ARG A 342 -0.03 16.25 22.01
C ARG A 342 0.96 16.56 23.12
N MET A 343 0.78 15.97 24.31
CA MET A 343 1.70 16.18 25.45
C MET A 343 3.11 15.71 25.13
N LEU A 344 3.25 14.58 24.41
CA LEU A 344 4.55 14.12 23.96
C LEU A 344 5.18 15.11 22.98
N ALA A 345 4.39 15.64 22.02
CA ALA A 345 4.87 16.61 21.03
C ALA A 345 5.25 17.96 21.66
N GLU A 346 4.49 18.42 22.64
CA GLU A 346 4.80 19.67 23.38
C GLU A 346 6.10 19.56 24.20
N GLY A 347 6.42 18.36 24.71
CA GLY A 347 7.66 18.09 25.43
C GLY A 347 8.89 17.92 24.55
N GLU A 348 8.72 17.86 23.22
CA GLU A 348 9.80 17.55 22.28
C GLU A 348 9.98 18.66 21.24
N LYS A 349 11.20 19.21 21.16
CA LYS A 349 11.55 20.22 20.15
C LYS A 349 11.86 19.55 18.80
N ASN A 350 11.41 20.15 17.70
CA ASN A 350 11.72 19.75 16.33
C ASN A 350 11.12 18.39 15.88
N GLY A 351 9.92 18.05 16.37
CA GLY A 351 9.19 16.86 15.91
C GLY A 351 8.43 17.09 14.60
N GLU A 352 8.48 16.12 13.70
CA GLU A 352 7.64 16.07 12.48
C GLU A 352 6.30 15.42 12.83
N LEU A 353 5.19 16.14 12.61
CA LEU A 353 3.82 15.68 12.87
C LEU A 353 3.12 15.30 11.56
N VAL A 354 3.39 14.12 11.02
CA VAL A 354 2.75 13.61 9.79
C VAL A 354 1.82 12.43 10.07
N ASP A 355 2.34 11.39 10.75
CA ASP A 355 1.57 10.20 11.14
C ASP A 355 1.88 9.85 12.61
N GLY A 356 1.64 10.80 13.51
CA GLY A 356 2.13 10.78 14.86
C GLY A 356 3.30 11.73 15.03
N LEU A 357 4.22 11.43 15.93
CA LEU A 357 5.40 12.24 16.23
C LEU A 357 6.66 11.48 15.76
N ARG A 358 7.42 12.10 14.88
CA ARG A 358 8.76 11.64 14.49
C ARG A 358 9.81 12.61 14.99
N LEU A 359 10.87 12.08 15.57
CA LEU A 359 11.96 12.84 16.17
C LEU A 359 13.31 12.32 15.66
N LYS A 360 14.18 13.24 15.27
CA LYS A 360 15.59 12.93 15.02
C LYS A 360 16.34 13.05 16.33
N ARG A 361 17.23 12.10 16.61
CA ARG A 361 18.10 12.04 17.80
C ARG A 361 19.51 11.71 17.36
N ASP A 362 20.50 12.44 17.80
CA ASP A 362 21.93 12.24 17.53
C ASP A 362 22.24 11.32 16.32
N THR A 363 22.42 10.02 16.59
CA THR A 363 22.70 8.97 15.60
C THR A 363 21.47 8.12 15.24
N GLY A 364 20.28 8.50 15.75
CA GLY A 364 19.04 7.71 15.56
C GLY A 364 17.81 8.56 15.30
N TRP A 365 16.68 7.89 15.21
CA TRP A 365 15.35 8.48 15.05
C TRP A 365 14.32 7.63 15.78
N VAL A 366 13.21 8.24 16.17
CA VAL A 366 12.05 7.53 16.73
C VAL A 366 10.76 8.06 16.12
N CYS A 367 9.84 7.17 15.86
CA CYS A 367 8.50 7.47 15.40
C CYS A 367 7.49 6.88 16.39
N VAL A 368 6.63 7.73 16.95
CA VAL A 368 5.54 7.36 17.85
C VAL A 368 4.22 7.67 17.18
N ARG A 369 3.43 6.64 16.88
CA ARG A 369 2.17 6.82 16.15
C ARG A 369 1.04 5.96 16.74
N PRO A 370 -0.22 6.35 16.55
CA PRO A 370 -1.35 5.46 16.83
C PRO A 370 -1.26 4.19 15.98
N ALA A 371 -1.57 3.03 16.55
CA ALA A 371 -1.46 1.74 15.89
C ALA A 371 -2.69 1.37 15.02
N GLY A 372 -3.34 2.35 14.42
CA GLY A 372 -4.47 2.13 13.52
C GLY A 372 -5.83 1.99 14.22
N THR A 373 -6.81 1.44 13.50
CA THR A 373 -8.22 1.45 13.95
C THR A 373 -8.65 0.24 14.77
N ALA A 374 -7.85 -0.82 14.81
CA ALA A 374 -8.24 -2.07 15.48
C ALA A 374 -7.96 -2.05 17.00
N ASP A 375 -6.83 -1.46 17.40
CA ASP A 375 -6.39 -1.44 18.80
C ASP A 375 -6.08 -0.02 19.28
N ALA A 376 -6.55 0.32 20.48
CA ALA A 376 -6.17 1.55 21.16
C ALA A 376 -4.76 1.42 21.71
N SER A 377 -3.76 1.64 20.85
CA SER A 377 -2.34 1.53 21.21
C SER A 377 -1.47 2.52 20.44
N PHE A 378 -0.30 2.78 20.98
CA PHE A 378 0.78 3.42 20.26
C PHE A 378 1.77 2.38 19.75
N ARG A 379 2.24 2.57 18.54
CA ARG A 379 3.38 1.87 17.95
C ARG A 379 4.58 2.79 18.00
N ILE A 380 5.66 2.32 18.61
CA ILE A 380 6.93 3.05 18.75
C ILE A 380 7.94 2.31 17.89
N VAL A 381 8.53 2.99 16.93
CA VAL A 381 9.61 2.46 16.08
C VAL A 381 10.79 3.40 16.25
N ALA A 382 11.91 2.86 16.72
CA ALA A 382 13.17 3.58 16.78
C ALA A 382 14.20 2.92 15.88
N GLY A 383 15.08 3.71 15.29
CA GLY A 383 16.13 3.21 14.42
C GLY A 383 17.44 3.95 14.58
N SER A 384 18.55 3.23 14.37
CA SER A 384 19.91 3.74 14.43
C SER A 384 20.87 2.87 13.63
N ARG A 385 22.08 3.34 13.40
CA ARG A 385 23.21 2.51 12.93
C ARG A 385 23.74 1.56 13.99
N ASP A 386 23.40 1.77 15.27
CA ASP A 386 23.73 0.94 16.42
C ASP A 386 22.46 0.25 16.93
N SER A 387 22.50 -1.08 17.07
CA SER A 387 21.36 -1.89 17.49
C SER A 387 20.99 -1.69 18.95
N GLU A 388 21.96 -1.43 19.83
CA GLU A 388 21.73 -1.19 21.25
C GLU A 388 21.07 0.17 21.45
N TYR A 389 21.61 1.20 20.77
CA TYR A 389 21.03 2.54 20.83
C TYR A 389 19.60 2.57 20.25
N ALA A 390 19.30 1.82 19.18
CA ALA A 390 17.94 1.71 18.64
C ALA A 390 16.96 1.12 19.68
N LYS A 391 17.39 0.09 20.43
CA LYS A 391 16.59 -0.51 21.52
C LYS A 391 16.39 0.45 22.67
N GLU A 392 17.48 1.06 23.15
CA GLU A 392 17.45 2.05 24.24
C GLU A 392 16.54 3.23 23.90
N LEU A 393 16.67 3.78 22.70
CA LEU A 393 15.82 4.87 22.22
C LEU A 393 14.34 4.47 22.18
N CYS A 394 14.04 3.27 21.74
CA CYS A 394 12.69 2.73 21.76
C CYS A 394 12.16 2.65 23.21
N ASP A 395 12.96 2.15 24.15
CA ASP A 395 12.59 1.98 25.55
C ASP A 395 12.35 3.32 26.26
N VAL A 396 13.14 4.33 25.99
CA VAL A 396 12.92 5.69 26.50
C VAL A 396 11.53 6.23 26.13
N TYR A 397 11.09 6.02 24.89
CA TYR A 397 9.77 6.51 24.47
C TYR A 397 8.60 5.61 24.95
N VAL A 398 8.86 4.32 25.13
CA VAL A 398 7.93 3.43 25.85
C VAL A 398 7.70 3.93 27.27
N GLU A 399 8.77 4.26 27.99
CA GLU A 399 8.68 4.76 29.36
C GLU A 399 7.97 6.13 29.43
N LYS A 400 8.31 7.08 28.54
CA LYS A 400 7.62 8.38 28.45
C LYS A 400 6.12 8.22 28.27
N LEU A 401 5.68 7.39 27.33
CA LEU A 401 4.26 7.14 27.10
C LEU A 401 3.60 6.40 28.26
N THR A 402 4.31 5.48 28.90
CA THR A 402 3.80 4.78 30.10
C THR A 402 3.56 5.78 31.24
N ARG A 403 4.48 6.67 31.51
CA ARG A 403 4.33 7.74 32.51
C ARG A 403 3.15 8.67 32.18
N LEU A 404 2.99 9.07 30.91
CA LEU A 404 1.85 9.88 30.48
C LEU A 404 0.51 9.16 30.67
N ARG A 405 0.46 7.86 30.39
CA ARG A 405 -0.74 7.04 30.61
C ARG A 405 -1.09 6.88 32.07
N ASP A 406 -0.08 6.64 32.93
CA ASP A 406 -0.30 6.31 34.34
C ASP A 406 -0.54 7.57 35.21
N SER A 407 0.05 8.72 34.85
CA SER A 407 -0.23 10.02 35.50
C SER A 407 -1.71 10.44 35.45
N GLU A 408 -2.54 9.73 34.72
CA GLU A 408 -3.96 9.99 34.57
C GLU A 408 -4.85 9.06 35.37
N LYS A 409 -4.38 7.85 35.64
CA LYS A 409 -5.11 6.98 36.56
C LYS A 409 -5.21 7.63 37.93
N ASP A 410 -4.13 8.34 38.32
CA ASP A 410 -4.07 9.04 39.62
C ASP A 410 -4.93 10.32 39.69
N LYS A 411 -5.30 10.92 38.52
CA LYS A 411 -6.20 12.09 38.48
C LYS A 411 -7.68 11.75 38.41
N ASN A 412 -8.01 10.51 38.10
CA ASN A 412 -9.39 10.01 37.98
C ASN A 412 -9.76 9.02 39.10
N SER A 413 -8.86 8.76 40.04
CA SER A 413 -9.11 8.07 41.31
C SER A 413 -9.30 9.12 42.42
#